data_837dbf5423cca9b38af8f952bff97bd0
#
_entry.id   837dbf5423cca9b38af8f952bff97bd0
#
_cell.length_a   1.000
_cell.length_b   1.000
_cell.length_c   1.000
_cell.angle_alpha   90.00
_cell.angle_beta   90.00
_cell.angle_gamma   90.00
#
_symmetry.space_group_name_H-M   'P 1'
#
loop_
_entity.id
_entity.type
_entity.pdbx_description
1 polymer ?
#
loop_
_entity_poly.entity_id
_entity_poly.type
_entity_poly.pdbx_seq_one_letter_code
_entity_poly.pdbx_strand_id
1 'polypeptide(L)'
;MKHSLENIREESCNGCGACYQKCPKQCIRMVENDRGFLIPQIGDGCVSCGLCVAVCPEKKNSYSQNEVIEVWAAADIKKENLKESTSGGVFALLAGQILSQNGVVFGCTWNADFHIKHIKVTQKDALLSIQKSKYIQSNTADTFKEVQDLLKNNVPVLYSGTGC
;
A
#
# COMPACT_ATOMS: atom_id res chain seq x y z
N MET A 1 21.56 -8.45 20.40
CA MET A 1 21.11 -8.93 19.08
C MET A 1 20.75 -7.70 18.26
N LYS A 2 21.38 -7.50 17.11
CA LYS A 2 21.01 -6.38 16.23
C LYS A 2 19.62 -6.67 15.64
N HIS A 3 18.58 -6.03 16.15
CA HIS A 3 17.23 -6.10 15.60
C HIS A 3 17.15 -5.12 14.40
N SER A 4 17.81 -5.44 13.30
CA SER A 4 17.81 -4.62 12.11
C SER A 4 17.28 -5.39 10.89
N LEU A 5 16.85 -4.65 9.89
CA LEU A 5 16.43 -5.20 8.60
C LEU A 5 17.59 -5.81 7.80
N GLU A 6 18.85 -5.64 8.24
CA GLU A 6 20.07 -6.16 7.59
C GLU A 6 20.01 -7.67 7.30
N ASN A 7 19.16 -8.39 8.03
CA ASN A 7 18.95 -9.83 7.85
C ASN A 7 17.74 -10.17 6.92
N ILE A 8 17.08 -9.18 6.32
CA ILE A 8 16.10 -9.45 5.27
C ILE A 8 16.86 -9.58 3.97
N ARG A 9 16.76 -10.77 3.34
CA ARG A 9 17.30 -10.94 2.00
C ARG A 9 16.58 -9.99 1.05
N GLU A 10 17.34 -9.31 0.22
CA GLU A 10 16.81 -8.39 -0.80
C GLU A 10 15.74 -9.05 -1.68
N GLU A 11 15.92 -10.32 -1.99
CA GLU A 11 14.99 -11.13 -2.79
C GLU A 11 13.63 -11.38 -2.11
N SER A 12 13.58 -11.28 -0.77
CA SER A 12 12.34 -11.43 0.00
C SER A 12 11.66 -10.11 0.30
N CYS A 13 12.30 -8.97 -0.04
CA CYS A 13 11.74 -7.65 0.23
C CYS A 13 10.80 -7.24 -0.90
N ASN A 14 9.51 -7.05 -0.59
CA ASN A 14 8.52 -6.53 -1.54
C ASN A 14 8.49 -5.00 -1.63
N GLY A 15 9.41 -4.30 -0.94
CA GLY A 15 9.54 -2.84 -1.05
C GLY A 15 8.33 -2.04 -0.57
N CYS A 16 7.50 -2.61 0.30
CA CYS A 16 6.24 -1.99 0.74
C CYS A 16 6.40 -0.67 1.53
N GLY A 17 7.62 -0.30 1.97
CA GLY A 17 7.89 0.94 2.69
C GLY A 17 7.41 0.98 4.15
N ALA A 18 6.79 -0.08 4.69
CA ALA A 18 6.28 -0.09 6.06
C ALA A 18 7.38 0.16 7.10
N CYS A 19 8.56 -0.40 6.90
CA CYS A 19 9.74 -0.19 7.78
C CYS A 19 10.22 1.26 7.76
N TYR A 20 10.26 1.90 6.60
CA TYR A 20 10.58 3.31 6.43
C TYR A 20 9.59 4.19 7.21
N GLN A 21 8.30 3.98 7.00
CA GLN A 21 7.25 4.80 7.62
C GLN A 21 7.15 4.56 9.13
N LYS A 22 7.51 3.38 9.62
CA LYS A 22 7.48 3.04 11.06
C LYS A 22 8.69 3.54 11.84
N CYS A 23 9.77 3.93 11.18
CA CYS A 23 11.00 4.32 11.84
C CYS A 23 10.87 5.65 12.60
N PRO A 24 10.94 5.69 13.94
CA PRO A 24 10.81 6.92 14.71
C PRO A 24 12.01 7.84 14.56
N LYS A 25 13.17 7.30 14.15
CA LYS A 25 14.40 8.04 13.90
C LYS A 25 14.55 8.47 12.44
N GLN A 26 13.60 8.08 11.57
CA GLN A 26 13.63 8.39 10.14
C GLN A 26 14.99 8.07 9.47
N CYS A 27 15.68 7.04 9.98
CA CYS A 27 16.98 6.61 9.49
C CYS A 27 16.90 5.52 8.41
N ILE A 28 15.72 5.19 7.91
CA ILE A 28 15.52 4.25 6.80
C ILE A 28 15.14 5.05 5.56
N ARG A 29 15.80 4.77 4.45
CA ARG A 29 15.45 5.29 3.12
C ARG A 29 15.06 4.14 2.21
N MET A 30 14.12 4.38 1.29
CA MET A 30 13.81 3.45 0.21
C MET A 30 14.66 3.83 -0.99
N VAL A 31 15.52 2.92 -1.44
CA VAL A 31 16.45 3.14 -2.57
C VAL A 31 16.20 2.08 -3.63
N GLU A 32 16.42 2.41 -4.89
CA GLU A 32 16.35 1.45 -5.97
C GLU A 32 17.60 0.56 -5.99
N ASN A 33 17.38 -0.75 -6.14
CA ASN A 33 18.46 -1.71 -6.40
C ASN A 33 18.78 -1.79 -7.89
N ASP A 34 19.78 -2.59 -8.26
CA ASP A 34 20.23 -2.77 -9.66
C ASP A 34 19.13 -3.28 -10.60
N ARG A 35 18.03 -3.81 -10.07
CA ARG A 35 16.87 -4.28 -10.80
C ARG A 35 15.71 -3.28 -10.84
N GLY A 36 15.89 -2.08 -10.27
CA GLY A 36 14.89 -1.01 -10.21
C GLY A 36 13.82 -1.20 -9.14
N PHE A 37 14.01 -2.12 -8.18
CA PHE A 37 13.08 -2.29 -7.06
C PHE A 37 13.48 -1.44 -5.85
N LEU A 38 12.49 -0.81 -5.22
CA LEU A 38 12.70 -0.10 -3.96
C LEU A 38 12.96 -1.08 -2.82
N ILE A 39 14.08 -0.89 -2.14
CA ILE A 39 14.49 -1.66 -0.96
C ILE A 39 14.89 -0.70 0.18
N PRO A 40 14.78 -1.11 1.46
CA PRO A 40 15.17 -0.26 2.58
C PRO A 40 16.67 -0.23 2.77
N GLN A 41 17.23 0.96 2.89
CA GLN A 41 18.60 1.21 3.32
C GLN A 41 18.59 1.88 4.71
N ILE A 42 19.36 1.33 5.65
CA ILE A 42 19.46 1.85 7.03
C ILE A 42 20.66 2.78 7.12
N GLY A 43 20.45 3.99 7.63
CA GLY A 43 21.51 4.96 7.90
C GLY A 43 22.01 4.94 9.35
N ASP A 44 23.07 5.73 9.61
CA ASP A 44 23.83 5.75 10.88
C ASP A 44 23.02 6.17 12.12
N GLY A 45 21.86 6.81 11.94
CA GLY A 45 20.96 7.19 13.04
C GLY A 45 20.16 6.05 13.67
N CYS A 46 20.40 4.80 13.28
CA CYS A 46 19.67 3.64 13.76
C CYS A 46 20.02 3.32 15.22
N VAL A 47 18.99 3.30 16.09
CA VAL A 47 19.10 2.93 17.49
C VAL A 47 18.71 1.47 17.78
N SER A 48 18.58 0.65 16.76
CA SER A 48 18.27 -0.79 16.86
C SER A 48 17.01 -1.12 17.68
N CYS A 49 15.97 -0.26 17.63
CA CYS A 49 14.73 -0.43 18.41
C CYS A 49 13.82 -1.59 17.93
N GLY A 50 14.09 -2.18 16.76
CA GLY A 50 13.35 -3.33 16.24
C GLY A 50 11.97 -3.05 15.63
N LEU A 51 11.45 -1.82 15.66
CA LEU A 51 10.11 -1.49 15.16
C LEU A 51 9.93 -1.77 13.66
N CYS A 52 10.99 -1.56 12.87
CA CYS A 52 10.98 -1.87 11.44
C CYS A 52 10.86 -3.38 11.16
N VAL A 53 11.46 -4.21 12.01
CA VAL A 53 11.34 -5.68 11.92
C VAL A 53 9.94 -6.13 12.35
N ALA A 54 9.41 -5.54 13.42
CA ALA A 54 8.09 -5.89 13.95
C ALA A 54 6.94 -5.60 12.96
N VAL A 55 7.11 -4.61 12.07
CA VAL A 55 6.10 -4.24 11.07
C VAL A 55 6.29 -4.97 9.73
N CYS A 56 7.45 -5.62 9.52
CA CYS A 56 7.77 -6.26 8.25
C CYS A 56 6.94 -7.53 8.03
N PRO A 57 6.16 -7.63 6.94
CA PRO A 57 5.36 -8.82 6.65
C PRO A 57 6.23 -10.08 6.46
N GLU A 58 7.43 -9.94 5.89
CA GLU A 58 8.36 -11.06 5.67
C GLU A 58 8.94 -11.65 6.97
N LYS A 59 8.86 -10.93 8.09
CA LYS A 59 9.32 -11.39 9.41
C LYS A 59 8.20 -11.93 10.28
N LYS A 60 6.95 -11.74 9.90
CA LYS A 60 5.81 -12.34 10.58
C LYS A 60 5.61 -13.78 10.10
N ASN A 61 6.10 -14.74 10.88
CA ASN A 61 5.99 -16.18 10.59
C ASN A 61 4.57 -16.76 10.73
N SER A 62 3.55 -15.96 11.04
CA SER A 62 2.19 -16.42 11.19
C SER A 62 1.21 -15.49 10.49
N TYR A 63 0.90 -15.80 9.25
CA TYR A 63 -0.41 -15.42 8.73
C TYR A 63 -1.42 -16.36 9.39
N SER A 64 -2.37 -15.82 10.15
CA SER A 64 -3.53 -16.62 10.55
C SER A 64 -4.22 -17.05 9.26
N GLN A 65 -4.20 -18.34 8.96
CA GLN A 65 -5.02 -18.89 7.89
C GLN A 65 -6.46 -18.83 8.40
N ASN A 66 -7.15 -17.73 8.08
CA ASN A 66 -8.59 -17.69 8.26
C ASN A 66 -9.21 -18.66 7.27
N GLU A 67 -10.11 -19.52 7.74
CA GLU A 67 -10.89 -20.37 6.85
C GLU A 67 -11.68 -19.49 5.87
N VAL A 68 -11.64 -19.84 4.60
CA VAL A 68 -12.46 -19.18 3.58
C VAL A 68 -13.92 -19.62 3.82
N ILE A 69 -14.76 -18.68 4.24
CA ILE A 69 -16.17 -18.95 4.53
C ILE A 69 -16.96 -19.05 3.22
N GLU A 70 -16.78 -18.07 2.33
CA GLU A 70 -17.48 -18.00 1.04
C GLU A 70 -16.64 -17.30 -0.03
N VAL A 71 -16.86 -17.66 -1.28
CA VAL A 71 -16.24 -17.00 -2.45
C VAL A 71 -17.32 -16.56 -3.43
N TRP A 72 -17.31 -15.31 -3.81
CA TRP A 72 -18.29 -14.72 -4.70
C TRP A 72 -17.64 -14.16 -5.97
N ALA A 73 -18.27 -14.43 -7.12
CA ALA A 73 -17.98 -13.68 -8.34
C ALA A 73 -18.91 -12.45 -8.37
N ALA A 74 -18.34 -11.26 -8.47
CA ALA A 74 -19.09 -10.02 -8.45
C ALA A 74 -18.71 -9.08 -9.60
N ALA A 75 -19.70 -8.36 -10.15
CA ALA A 75 -19.50 -7.34 -11.15
C ALA A 75 -20.48 -6.18 -10.94
N ASP A 76 -20.08 -4.97 -11.35
CA ASP A 76 -20.99 -3.82 -11.39
C ASP A 76 -22.09 -4.09 -12.43
N ILE A 77 -23.32 -3.77 -12.09
CA ILE A 77 -24.48 -3.89 -12.99
C ILE A 77 -24.49 -2.78 -14.07
N LYS A 78 -23.76 -1.68 -13.84
CA LYS A 78 -23.66 -0.56 -14.76
C LYS A 78 -22.52 -0.79 -15.76
N LYS A 79 -22.88 -1.02 -17.03
CA LYS A 79 -21.92 -1.27 -18.11
C LYS A 79 -20.89 -0.15 -18.30
N GLU A 80 -21.27 1.10 -17.99
CA GLU A 80 -20.38 2.26 -18.07
C GLU A 80 -19.21 2.14 -17.11
N ASN A 81 -19.47 1.70 -15.87
CA ASN A 81 -18.44 1.50 -14.86
C ASN A 81 -17.49 0.36 -15.21
N LEU A 82 -18.02 -0.68 -15.88
CA LEU A 82 -17.20 -1.82 -16.34
C LEU A 82 -16.20 -1.42 -17.40
N LYS A 83 -16.53 -0.47 -18.29
CA LYS A 83 -15.60 0.03 -19.33
C LYS A 83 -14.36 0.69 -18.73
N GLU A 84 -14.50 1.33 -17.59
CA GLU A 84 -13.40 1.98 -16.87
C GLU A 84 -12.69 1.05 -15.87
N SER A 85 -13.07 -0.22 -15.82
CA SER A 85 -12.52 -1.22 -14.90
C SER A 85 -11.73 -2.29 -15.64
N THR A 86 -10.76 -2.91 -14.96
CA THR A 86 -9.98 -4.04 -15.51
C THR A 86 -10.76 -5.35 -15.40
N SER A 87 -11.69 -5.46 -14.45
CA SER A 87 -12.46 -6.65 -14.13
C SER A 87 -13.90 -6.27 -13.75
N GLY A 88 -14.50 -6.88 -12.77
CA GLY A 88 -15.89 -6.67 -12.35
C GLY A 88 -16.23 -5.29 -11.76
N GLY A 89 -15.29 -4.36 -11.66
CA GLY A 89 -15.57 -2.99 -11.19
C GLY A 89 -15.77 -2.85 -9.68
N VAL A 90 -15.53 -3.90 -8.90
CA VAL A 90 -15.76 -3.92 -7.45
C VAL A 90 -14.95 -2.84 -6.72
N PHE A 91 -13.72 -2.56 -7.16
CA PHE A 91 -12.93 -1.47 -6.60
C PHE A 91 -13.67 -0.12 -6.68
N ALA A 92 -14.22 0.22 -7.85
CA ALA A 92 -14.92 1.49 -8.05
C ALA A 92 -16.19 1.59 -7.18
N LEU A 93 -16.91 0.48 -6.99
CA LEU A 93 -18.07 0.42 -6.12
C LEU A 93 -17.70 0.68 -4.66
N LEU A 94 -16.70 -0.03 -4.14
CA LEU A 94 -16.22 0.15 -2.76
C LEU A 94 -15.65 1.55 -2.54
N ALA A 95 -14.84 2.05 -3.48
CA ALA A 95 -14.28 3.40 -3.41
C ALA A 95 -15.37 4.48 -3.41
N GLY A 96 -16.38 4.33 -4.27
CA GLY A 96 -17.53 5.23 -4.30
C GLY A 96 -18.32 5.24 -2.99
N GLN A 97 -18.49 4.08 -2.35
CA GLN A 97 -19.14 3.95 -1.05
C GLN A 97 -18.36 4.66 0.06
N ILE A 98 -17.05 4.46 0.12
CA ILE A 98 -16.17 5.13 1.10
C ILE A 98 -16.21 6.66 0.92
N LEU A 99 -16.09 7.14 -0.31
CA LEU A 99 -16.15 8.58 -0.59
C LEU A 99 -17.51 9.19 -0.27
N SER A 100 -18.62 8.45 -0.45
CA SER A 100 -19.96 8.94 -0.08
C SER A 100 -20.15 9.13 1.44
N GLN A 101 -19.31 8.49 2.25
CA GLN A 101 -19.25 8.62 3.70
C GLN A 101 -18.21 9.65 4.17
N ASN A 102 -17.77 10.56 3.29
CA ASN A 102 -16.65 11.48 3.53
C ASN A 102 -15.34 10.76 3.91
N GLY A 103 -15.17 9.53 3.45
CA GLY A 103 -13.96 8.74 3.64
C GLY A 103 -12.88 9.07 2.61
N VAL A 104 -11.79 8.34 2.70
CA VAL A 104 -10.59 8.52 1.88
C VAL A 104 -10.21 7.22 1.20
N VAL A 105 -9.82 7.29 -0.07
CA VAL A 105 -9.36 6.15 -0.85
C VAL A 105 -7.89 6.33 -1.20
N PHE A 106 -7.08 5.29 -0.98
CA PHE A 106 -5.70 5.22 -1.43
C PHE A 106 -5.56 4.18 -2.53
N GLY A 107 -4.86 4.53 -3.58
CA GLY A 107 -4.55 3.64 -4.69
C GLY A 107 -3.38 4.15 -5.51
N CYS A 108 -2.87 3.32 -6.41
CA CYS A 108 -1.70 3.65 -7.19
C CYS A 108 -2.04 4.36 -8.50
N THR A 109 -1.20 5.33 -8.87
CA THR A 109 -1.30 6.09 -10.13
C THR A 109 0.08 6.27 -10.75
N TRP A 110 0.11 6.60 -12.04
CA TRP A 110 1.31 7.07 -12.73
C TRP A 110 1.59 8.52 -12.36
N ASN A 111 2.86 8.85 -12.13
CA ASN A 111 3.31 10.24 -12.09
C ASN A 111 3.78 10.70 -13.50
N ALA A 112 4.19 11.95 -13.60
CA ALA A 112 4.68 12.53 -14.87
C ALA A 112 5.95 11.85 -15.41
N ASP A 113 6.76 11.23 -14.53
CA ASP A 113 8.02 10.57 -14.86
C ASP A 113 7.84 9.06 -15.09
N PHE A 114 6.61 8.60 -15.32
CA PHE A 114 6.25 7.19 -15.52
C PHE A 114 6.60 6.26 -14.35
N HIS A 115 6.75 6.78 -13.14
CA HIS A 115 6.81 5.97 -11.92
C HIS A 115 5.41 5.78 -11.32
N ILE A 116 5.21 4.67 -10.63
CA ILE A 116 3.96 4.42 -9.90
C ILE A 116 4.11 4.81 -8.44
N LYS A 117 3.13 5.55 -7.94
CA LYS A 117 3.01 5.90 -6.52
C LYS A 117 1.59 5.75 -6.02
N HIS A 118 1.46 5.46 -4.73
CA HIS A 118 0.17 5.58 -4.05
C HIS A 118 -0.17 7.04 -3.78
N ILE A 119 -1.42 7.36 -4.03
CA ILE A 119 -1.98 8.69 -3.75
C ILE A 119 -3.28 8.58 -2.96
N LYS A 120 -3.61 9.66 -2.31
CA LYS A 120 -4.86 9.88 -1.59
C LYS A 120 -5.89 10.50 -2.52
N VAL A 121 -7.09 9.96 -2.50
CA VAL A 121 -8.25 10.44 -3.26
C VAL A 121 -9.40 10.71 -2.30
N THR A 122 -9.98 11.90 -2.40
CA THR A 122 -11.13 12.35 -1.58
C THR A 122 -12.34 12.75 -2.43
N GLN A 123 -12.18 12.80 -3.74
CA GLN A 123 -13.22 13.20 -4.69
C GLN A 123 -13.44 12.10 -5.73
N LYS A 124 -14.71 11.93 -6.12
CA LYS A 124 -15.13 10.88 -7.06
C LYS A 124 -14.44 11.00 -8.43
N ASP A 125 -14.27 12.22 -8.91
CA ASP A 125 -13.69 12.50 -10.22
C ASP A 125 -12.22 12.07 -10.31
N ALA A 126 -11.51 12.04 -9.18
CA ALA A 126 -10.13 11.59 -9.11
C ALA A 126 -9.97 10.05 -9.09
N LEU A 127 -11.06 9.28 -8.91
CA LEU A 127 -11.00 7.81 -8.86
C LEU A 127 -10.42 7.18 -10.11
N LEU A 128 -10.69 7.74 -11.28
CA LEU A 128 -10.20 7.22 -12.57
C LEU A 128 -8.67 7.12 -12.60
N SER A 129 -7.97 8.03 -11.92
CA SER A 129 -6.50 8.04 -11.87
C SER A 129 -5.90 6.83 -11.17
N ILE A 130 -6.62 6.25 -10.21
CA ILE A 130 -6.18 5.10 -9.41
C ILE A 130 -6.88 3.78 -9.79
N GLN A 131 -7.80 3.81 -10.74
CA GLN A 131 -8.41 2.60 -11.30
C GLN A 131 -7.44 1.88 -12.25
N LYS A 132 -7.81 0.67 -12.61
CA LYS A 132 -7.06 -0.25 -13.47
C LYS A 132 -5.75 -0.73 -12.83
N SER A 133 -5.33 -1.93 -13.22
CA SER A 133 -4.12 -2.57 -12.69
C SER A 133 -2.84 -1.92 -13.23
N LYS A 134 -1.86 -1.74 -12.36
CA LYS A 134 -0.51 -1.32 -12.70
C LYS A 134 0.44 -2.45 -12.26
N TYR A 135 1.22 -2.99 -13.19
CA TYR A 135 1.99 -4.22 -13.00
C TYR A 135 3.45 -3.96 -12.67
N ILE A 136 3.77 -2.87 -12.00
CA ILE A 136 5.09 -2.56 -11.47
C ILE A 136 4.98 -2.10 -10.00
N GLN A 137 6.09 -2.14 -9.29
CA GLN A 137 6.14 -1.73 -7.89
C GLN A 137 5.70 -0.28 -7.70
N SER A 138 4.85 -0.04 -6.73
CA SER A 138 4.37 1.30 -6.38
C SER A 138 5.10 1.84 -5.16
N ASN A 139 5.56 3.08 -5.23
CA ASN A 139 6.07 3.79 -4.05
C ASN A 139 4.90 4.20 -3.16
N THR A 140 4.85 3.66 -1.95
CA THR A 140 3.80 3.97 -0.96
C THR A 140 4.04 5.30 -0.23
N ALA A 141 5.21 5.92 -0.38
CA ALA A 141 5.60 7.18 0.29
C ALA A 141 5.21 7.16 1.79
N ASP A 142 4.49 8.16 2.28
CA ASP A 142 4.04 8.26 3.67
C ASP A 142 2.56 7.85 3.87
N THR A 143 1.95 7.18 2.89
CA THR A 143 0.51 6.89 2.90
C THR A 143 0.05 6.04 4.09
N PHE A 144 0.89 5.15 4.64
CA PHE A 144 0.51 4.37 5.83
C PHE A 144 0.42 5.24 7.08
N LYS A 145 1.24 6.28 7.22
CA LYS A 145 1.11 7.25 8.31
C LYS A 145 -0.18 8.05 8.15
N GLU A 146 -0.48 8.51 6.93
CA GLU A 146 -1.74 9.21 6.65
C GLU A 146 -2.95 8.35 6.97
N VAL A 147 -2.94 7.08 6.56
CA VAL A 147 -4.00 6.10 6.90
C VAL A 147 -4.15 5.96 8.40
N GLN A 148 -3.04 5.82 9.14
CA GLN A 148 -3.08 5.69 10.59
C GLN A 148 -3.74 6.91 11.25
N ASP A 149 -3.42 8.11 10.78
CA ASP A 149 -3.97 9.34 11.34
C ASP A 149 -5.45 9.53 10.98
N LEU A 150 -5.86 9.17 9.76
CA LEU A 150 -7.26 9.15 9.36
C LEU A 150 -8.09 8.20 10.24
N LEU A 151 -7.59 6.97 10.44
CA LEU A 151 -8.29 5.97 11.26
C LEU A 151 -8.39 6.39 12.73
N LYS A 152 -7.39 7.06 13.31
CA LYS A 152 -7.46 7.63 14.67
C LYS A 152 -8.55 8.70 14.79
N ASN A 153 -8.85 9.38 13.69
CA ASN A 153 -9.92 10.40 13.63
C ASN A 153 -11.26 9.81 13.15
N ASN A 154 -11.42 8.48 13.16
CA ASN A 154 -12.62 7.77 12.72
C ASN A 154 -13.05 8.08 11.27
N VAL A 155 -12.11 8.43 10.40
CA VAL A 155 -12.38 8.63 8.97
C VAL A 155 -12.36 7.28 8.27
N PRO A 156 -13.40 6.90 7.50
CA PRO A 156 -13.40 5.68 6.70
C PRO A 156 -12.28 5.68 5.66
N VAL A 157 -11.54 4.58 5.55
CA VAL A 157 -10.42 4.45 4.60
C VAL A 157 -10.55 3.18 3.79
N LEU A 158 -10.39 3.29 2.48
CA LEU A 158 -10.11 2.17 1.59
C LEU A 158 -8.67 2.27 1.10
N TYR A 159 -7.84 1.29 1.40
CA TYR A 159 -6.49 1.18 0.86
C TYR A 159 -6.43 0.03 -0.14
N SER A 160 -6.12 0.34 -1.40
CA SER A 160 -6.01 -0.65 -2.48
C SER A 160 -4.54 -0.88 -2.83
N GLY A 161 -4.13 -2.13 -2.80
CA GLY A 161 -2.78 -2.56 -3.14
C GLY A 161 -2.73 -4.08 -3.32
N THR A 162 -1.59 -4.58 -3.75
CA THR A 162 -1.30 -6.02 -3.76
C THR A 162 -0.82 -6.47 -2.38
N GLY A 163 -1.00 -7.75 -2.07
CA GLY A 163 -0.56 -8.32 -0.79
C GLY A 163 0.96 -8.50 -0.66
N CYS A 164 1.68 -8.19 -1.73
CA CYS A 164 3.15 -8.23 -1.77
C CYS A 164 3.75 -6.84 -1.61
#